data_31bb98bf406e830afb745a3e8e61ca80
#
_entry.id   31bb98bf406e830afb745a3e8e61ca80
#
_cell.length_a   1.000
_cell.length_b   1.000
_cell.length_c   1.000
_cell.angle_alpha   90.00
_cell.angle_beta   90.00
_cell.angle_gamma   90.00
#
_symmetry.space_group_name_H-M   'P 1'
#
loop_
_entity.id
_entity.type
_entity.pdbx_description
1 polymer ?
#
loop_
_entity_poly.entity_id
_entity_poly.type
_entity_poly.pdbx_seq_one_letter_code
_entity_poly.pdbx_strand_id
1 'polypeptide(L)'
;MTTKRNAIIATALLMGLTGAGSAWAHGNVVPQAVETKGLTPIKDTNLPLDADGWAAQNPYRNSPERDKAVEIGASAYNQNCAACHGLEAKSGGIAPDLRMLDAAEAGDEWFVERVRHGAVRDGRVYMPKMADYLSQEALWAVRTYLDSVHVEE
;
A
#
# COMPACT_ATOMS: atom_id res chain seq x y z
N MET A 1 44.36 72.42 -12.05
CA MET A 1 43.02 72.13 -12.56
C MET A 1 42.95 70.63 -12.78
N THR A 2 42.40 69.89 -11.85
CA THR A 2 42.38 68.41 -11.81
C THR A 2 40.98 67.94 -12.07
N THR A 3 40.75 67.34 -13.22
CA THR A 3 39.43 66.78 -13.61
C THR A 3 39.28 65.37 -13.06
N LYS A 4 38.35 65.20 -12.13
CA LYS A 4 37.97 63.86 -11.61
C LYS A 4 37.04 63.17 -12.59
N ARG A 5 37.47 62.04 -13.11
CA ARG A 5 36.63 61.14 -13.92
C ARG A 5 35.90 60.16 -13.02
N ASN A 6 34.57 60.26 -12.95
CA ASN A 6 33.72 59.35 -12.24
C ASN A 6 33.55 58.08 -13.07
N ALA A 7 34.02 56.96 -12.54
CA ALA A 7 33.75 55.62 -13.10
C ALA A 7 32.40 55.13 -12.55
N ILE A 8 31.43 54.93 -13.44
CA ILE A 8 30.12 54.30 -13.10
C ILE A 8 30.33 52.80 -13.24
N ILE A 9 30.27 52.11 -12.11
CA ILE A 9 30.27 50.65 -12.07
C ILE A 9 28.83 50.20 -12.29
N ALA A 10 28.56 49.63 -13.47
CA ALA A 10 27.29 48.98 -13.76
C ALA A 10 27.31 47.58 -13.19
N THR A 11 26.59 47.37 -12.10
CA THR A 11 26.39 46.04 -11.51
C THR A 11 25.27 45.30 -12.28
N ALA A 12 25.66 44.35 -13.12
CA ALA A 12 24.69 43.49 -13.79
C ALA A 12 24.12 42.46 -12.81
N LEU A 13 22.83 42.60 -12.50
CA LEU A 13 22.09 41.64 -11.68
C LEU A 13 21.71 40.43 -12.56
N LEU A 14 22.44 39.33 -12.43
CA LEU A 14 22.05 38.05 -13.03
C LEU A 14 20.84 37.49 -12.24
N MET A 15 19.62 37.64 -12.75
CA MET A 15 18.47 36.89 -12.30
C MET A 15 18.58 35.44 -12.79
N GLY A 16 19.03 34.54 -11.90
CA GLY A 16 18.96 33.11 -12.12
C GLY A 16 17.49 32.66 -12.16
N LEU A 17 16.97 32.26 -13.32
CA LEU A 17 15.74 31.50 -13.43
C LEU A 17 15.99 30.13 -12.82
N THR A 18 15.55 29.93 -11.57
CA THR A 18 15.41 28.60 -10.99
C THR A 18 14.18 27.96 -11.64
N GLY A 19 14.40 27.12 -12.63
CA GLY A 19 13.36 26.27 -13.19
C GLY A 19 12.75 25.41 -12.09
N ALA A 20 11.52 25.71 -11.70
CA ALA A 20 10.72 24.82 -10.87
C ALA A 20 10.45 23.56 -11.71
N GLY A 21 11.27 22.52 -11.50
CA GLY A 21 11.00 21.19 -12.03
C GLY A 21 9.65 20.73 -11.47
N SER A 22 8.66 20.54 -12.34
CA SER A 22 7.40 19.93 -12.00
C SER A 22 7.70 18.50 -11.52
N ALA A 23 7.79 18.32 -10.20
CA ALA A 23 7.79 16.99 -9.60
C ALA A 23 6.45 16.34 -9.97
N TRP A 24 6.48 15.39 -10.88
CA TRP A 24 5.35 14.53 -11.19
C TRP A 24 5.13 13.67 -9.95
N ALA A 25 4.15 14.07 -9.14
CA ALA A 25 3.71 13.32 -7.97
C ALA A 25 2.87 12.11 -8.41
N HIS A 26 3.44 11.24 -9.24
CA HIS A 26 3.02 9.86 -9.31
C HIS A 26 3.74 9.17 -8.15
N GLY A 27 3.07 9.14 -6.99
CA GLY A 27 3.63 8.51 -5.81
C GLY A 27 3.94 7.05 -6.12
N ASN A 28 5.21 6.74 -6.30
CA ASN A 28 5.66 5.36 -6.16
C ASN A 28 5.33 4.97 -4.72
N VAL A 29 4.28 4.17 -4.55
CA VAL A 29 4.02 3.53 -3.26
C VAL A 29 5.23 2.64 -3.00
N VAL A 30 6.10 3.07 -2.09
CA VAL A 30 7.21 2.25 -1.61
C VAL A 30 6.64 1.38 -0.50
N PRO A 31 6.52 0.06 -0.70
CA PRO A 31 5.97 -0.83 0.30
C PRO A 31 6.78 -0.75 1.59
N GLN A 32 6.08 -0.70 2.70
CA GLN A 32 6.68 -0.64 4.04
C GLN A 32 6.66 -2.04 4.66
N ALA A 33 7.78 -2.44 5.26
CA ALA A 33 7.86 -3.68 6.00
C ALA A 33 6.84 -3.70 7.15
N VAL A 34 6.22 -4.85 7.37
CA VAL A 34 5.20 -5.05 8.39
C VAL A 34 5.67 -6.11 9.37
N GLU A 35 5.72 -5.72 10.65
CA GLU A 35 6.02 -6.65 11.73
C GLU A 35 4.77 -7.49 12.06
N THR A 36 4.92 -8.81 12.00
CA THR A 36 3.83 -9.76 12.28
C THR A 36 3.98 -10.49 13.60
N LYS A 37 4.77 -9.92 14.52
CA LYS A 37 4.96 -10.49 15.85
C LYS A 37 3.64 -10.66 16.60
N GLY A 38 3.39 -11.85 17.06
CA GLY A 38 2.15 -12.21 17.76
C GLY A 38 1.11 -12.89 16.87
N LEU A 39 1.45 -13.14 15.61
CA LEU A 39 0.70 -14.04 14.73
C LEU A 39 1.44 -15.34 14.56
N THR A 40 0.71 -16.43 14.52
CA THR A 40 1.27 -17.76 14.19
C THR A 40 1.73 -17.74 12.73
N PRO A 41 2.99 -18.12 12.43
CA PRO A 41 3.46 -18.22 11.05
C PRO A 41 2.60 -19.20 10.24
N ILE A 42 2.33 -18.86 8.98
CA ILE A 42 1.46 -19.68 8.11
C ILE A 42 1.93 -21.13 8.01
N LYS A 43 3.23 -21.34 7.89
CA LYS A 43 3.85 -22.68 7.85
C LYS A 43 3.59 -23.52 9.10
N ASP A 44 3.26 -22.89 10.23
CA ASP A 44 2.99 -23.55 11.51
C ASP A 44 1.47 -23.73 11.75
N THR A 45 0.64 -23.30 10.80
CA THR A 45 -0.80 -23.57 10.81
C THR A 45 -1.07 -24.97 10.25
N ASN A 46 -2.22 -25.56 10.63
CA ASN A 46 -2.66 -26.84 10.08
C ASN A 46 -3.52 -26.68 8.80
N LEU A 47 -3.48 -25.50 8.18
CA LEU A 47 -4.24 -25.24 6.97
C LEU A 47 -3.59 -25.89 5.75
N PRO A 48 -4.39 -26.35 4.78
CA PRO A 48 -3.85 -26.78 3.50
C PRO A 48 -3.21 -25.59 2.79
N LEU A 49 -1.98 -25.80 2.30
CA LEU A 49 -1.23 -24.84 1.52
C LEU A 49 -1.19 -25.31 0.05
N ASP A 50 -1.18 -24.33 -0.87
CA ASP A 50 -0.95 -24.59 -2.28
C ASP A 50 0.53 -24.97 -2.57
N ALA A 51 0.85 -25.23 -3.84
CA ALA A 51 2.21 -25.62 -4.25
C ALA A 51 3.27 -24.54 -3.94
N ASP A 52 2.87 -23.28 -3.82
CA ASP A 52 3.73 -22.15 -3.51
C ASP A 52 3.75 -21.84 -1.99
N GLY A 53 3.09 -22.65 -1.19
CA GLY A 53 3.03 -22.49 0.28
C GLY A 53 2.02 -21.44 0.75
N TRP A 54 1.03 -21.09 -0.07
CA TRP A 54 -0.03 -20.15 0.32
C TRP A 54 -1.24 -20.86 0.90
N ALA A 55 -1.75 -20.31 2.00
CA ALA A 55 -3.04 -20.72 2.53
C ALA A 55 -4.17 -20.21 1.61
N ALA A 56 -5.14 -21.06 1.34
CA ALA A 56 -6.31 -20.71 0.52
C ALA A 56 -7.33 -19.86 1.29
N GLN A 57 -7.30 -19.90 2.61
CA GLN A 57 -8.23 -19.22 3.50
C GLN A 57 -7.49 -18.46 4.59
N ASN A 58 -8.13 -17.43 5.13
CA ASN A 58 -7.57 -16.59 6.18
C ASN A 58 -7.41 -17.37 7.50
N PRO A 59 -6.16 -17.64 7.94
CA PRO A 59 -5.90 -18.40 9.17
C PRO A 59 -6.27 -17.64 10.44
N TYR A 60 -6.35 -16.31 10.39
CA TYR A 60 -6.53 -15.48 11.57
C TYR A 60 -7.99 -15.11 11.84
N ARG A 61 -8.90 -15.28 10.87
CA ARG A 61 -10.32 -14.87 10.99
C ARG A 61 -11.01 -15.43 12.23
N ASN A 62 -10.83 -16.71 12.49
CA ASN A 62 -11.46 -17.43 13.60
C ASN A 62 -10.46 -17.91 14.65
N SER A 63 -9.24 -17.35 14.66
CA SER A 63 -8.20 -17.71 15.62
C SER A 63 -8.26 -16.86 16.89
N PRO A 64 -7.65 -17.30 17.99
CA PRO A 64 -7.46 -16.46 19.17
C PRO A 64 -6.66 -15.17 18.90
N GLU A 65 -5.93 -15.13 17.79
CA GLU A 65 -5.08 -14.00 17.36
C GLU A 65 -5.85 -12.97 16.51
N ARG A 66 -7.16 -13.15 16.30
CA ARG A 66 -7.97 -12.31 15.43
C ARG A 66 -7.81 -10.82 15.73
N ASP A 67 -7.93 -10.43 16.99
CA ASP A 67 -7.83 -9.01 17.35
C ASP A 67 -6.44 -8.43 17.06
N LYS A 68 -5.41 -9.24 17.31
CA LYS A 68 -4.03 -8.88 16.94
C LYS A 68 -3.83 -8.80 15.44
N ALA A 69 -4.44 -9.70 14.68
CA ALA A 69 -4.41 -9.64 13.22
C ALA A 69 -5.14 -8.40 12.69
N VAL A 70 -6.26 -8.00 13.28
CA VAL A 70 -6.95 -6.74 12.93
C VAL A 70 -6.05 -5.54 13.18
N GLU A 71 -5.38 -5.45 14.34
CA GLU A 71 -4.47 -4.37 14.68
C GLU A 71 -3.31 -4.26 13.67
N ILE A 72 -2.62 -5.37 13.43
CA ILE A 72 -1.51 -5.44 12.46
C ILE A 72 -2.02 -5.13 11.04
N GLY A 73 -3.15 -5.70 10.66
CA GLY A 73 -3.77 -5.52 9.35
C GLY A 73 -4.19 -4.09 9.09
N ALA A 74 -4.76 -3.39 10.07
CA ALA A 74 -5.09 -1.97 9.96
C ALA A 74 -3.84 -1.11 9.74
N SER A 75 -2.76 -1.39 10.49
CA SER A 75 -1.48 -0.71 10.33
C SER A 75 -0.85 -0.99 8.97
N ALA A 76 -0.79 -2.26 8.56
CA ALA A 76 -0.27 -2.69 7.26
C ALA A 76 -1.06 -2.08 6.10
N TYR A 77 -2.40 -2.07 6.21
CA TYR A 77 -3.29 -1.46 5.23
C TYR A 77 -3.00 0.04 5.06
N ASN A 78 -2.95 0.79 6.16
CA ASN A 78 -2.69 2.22 6.11
C ASN A 78 -1.34 2.57 5.48
N GLN A 79 -0.33 1.73 5.70
CA GLN A 79 1.02 1.94 5.17
C GLN A 79 1.15 1.55 3.70
N ASN A 80 0.43 0.52 3.23
CA ASN A 80 0.70 -0.11 1.95
C ASN A 80 -0.46 -0.06 0.95
N CYS A 81 -1.70 0.12 1.41
CA CYS A 81 -2.90 0.02 0.59
C CYS A 81 -3.68 1.33 0.48
N ALA A 82 -3.71 2.12 1.57
CA ALA A 82 -4.57 3.29 1.71
C ALA A 82 -4.29 4.39 0.69
N ALA A 83 -3.06 4.50 0.17
CA ALA A 83 -2.70 5.50 -0.85
C ALA A 83 -3.56 5.38 -2.12
N CYS A 84 -4.00 4.16 -2.46
CA CYS A 84 -4.84 3.89 -3.62
C CYS A 84 -6.29 3.57 -3.23
N HIS A 85 -6.48 2.76 -2.18
CA HIS A 85 -7.79 2.25 -1.76
C HIS A 85 -8.50 3.16 -0.74
N GLY A 86 -7.85 4.25 -0.32
CA GLY A 86 -8.39 5.21 0.63
C GLY A 86 -8.24 4.80 2.10
N LEU A 87 -8.34 5.76 2.99
CA LEU A 87 -8.30 5.52 4.43
C LEU A 87 -9.51 4.69 4.87
N GLU A 88 -9.31 3.84 5.87
CA GLU A 88 -10.37 2.96 6.38
C GLU A 88 -11.01 2.07 5.31
N ALA A 89 -10.27 1.74 4.25
CA ALA A 89 -10.72 0.98 3.09
C ALA A 89 -11.83 1.65 2.26
N LYS A 90 -12.15 2.91 2.53
CA LYS A 90 -13.13 3.73 1.80
C LYS A 90 -12.48 4.30 0.55
N SER A 91 -12.94 3.88 -0.63
CA SER A 91 -12.38 4.35 -1.88
C SER A 91 -12.46 5.86 -2.05
N GLY A 92 -11.34 6.45 -2.49
CA GLY A 92 -11.27 7.82 -2.99
C GLY A 92 -11.47 7.93 -4.51
N GLY A 93 -11.85 6.84 -5.19
CA GLY A 93 -12.10 6.80 -6.65
C GLY A 93 -10.91 6.35 -7.49
N ILE A 94 -9.71 6.15 -6.91
CA ILE A 94 -8.52 5.66 -7.64
C ILE A 94 -8.56 4.14 -7.80
N ALA A 95 -8.94 3.42 -6.74
CA ALA A 95 -9.03 1.98 -6.67
C ALA A 95 -10.37 1.57 -6.03
N PRO A 96 -10.81 0.30 -6.14
CA PRO A 96 -12.07 -0.15 -5.54
C PRO A 96 -12.13 0.08 -4.03
N ASP A 97 -13.35 0.27 -3.51
CA ASP A 97 -13.65 0.27 -2.10
C ASP A 97 -13.55 -1.16 -1.56
N LEU A 98 -12.59 -1.40 -0.66
CA LEU A 98 -12.34 -2.77 -0.19
C LEU A 98 -13.27 -3.21 0.93
N ARG A 99 -14.11 -2.32 1.45
CA ARG A 99 -15.17 -2.70 2.39
C ARG A 99 -16.29 -3.49 1.70
N MET A 100 -16.40 -3.34 0.36
CA MET A 100 -17.37 -4.05 -0.48
C MET A 100 -16.85 -5.42 -0.96
N LEU A 101 -15.62 -5.80 -0.59
CA LEU A 101 -15.10 -7.13 -0.90
C LEU A 101 -15.89 -8.16 -0.11
N ASP A 102 -16.33 -9.22 -0.80
CA ASP A 102 -17.07 -10.32 -0.15
C ASP A 102 -16.43 -10.72 1.18
N ALA A 103 -17.24 -10.76 2.22
CA ALA A 103 -16.77 -11.08 3.55
C ALA A 103 -16.41 -12.56 3.68
N ALA A 104 -15.66 -12.87 4.70
CA ALA A 104 -15.26 -14.22 5.06
C ALA A 104 -14.59 -14.98 3.90
N GLU A 105 -14.84 -16.28 3.80
CA GLU A 105 -14.17 -17.19 2.86
C GLU A 105 -14.47 -16.86 1.39
N ALA A 106 -15.64 -16.31 1.11
CA ALA A 106 -16.05 -15.98 -0.26
C ALA A 106 -15.11 -14.97 -0.94
N GLY A 107 -14.55 -14.03 -0.16
CA GLY A 107 -13.61 -13.04 -0.69
C GLY A 107 -12.15 -13.44 -0.63
N ASP A 108 -11.79 -14.54 0.02
CA ASP A 108 -10.39 -14.91 0.24
C ASP A 108 -9.65 -15.28 -1.05
N GLU A 109 -10.29 -16.06 -1.93
CA GLU A 109 -9.71 -16.46 -3.21
C GLU A 109 -9.37 -15.24 -4.07
N TRP A 110 -10.35 -14.32 -4.21
CA TRP A 110 -10.15 -13.10 -4.97
C TRP A 110 -9.05 -12.21 -4.35
N PHE A 111 -9.02 -12.10 -3.02
CA PHE A 111 -8.01 -11.32 -2.31
C PHE A 111 -6.60 -11.89 -2.53
N VAL A 112 -6.41 -13.19 -2.32
CA VAL A 112 -5.12 -13.89 -2.51
C VAL A 112 -4.63 -13.72 -3.94
N GLU A 113 -5.51 -13.99 -4.92
CA GLU A 113 -5.18 -13.82 -6.34
C GLU A 113 -4.70 -12.39 -6.63
N ARG A 114 -5.41 -11.40 -6.08
CA ARG A 114 -5.10 -9.99 -6.32
C ARG A 114 -3.79 -9.55 -5.68
N VAL A 115 -3.50 -9.93 -4.45
CA VAL A 115 -2.26 -9.54 -3.77
C VAL A 115 -1.03 -10.27 -4.31
N ARG A 116 -1.20 -11.48 -4.84
CA ARG A 116 -0.12 -12.27 -5.45
C ARG A 116 0.22 -11.80 -6.86
N HIS A 117 -0.77 -11.49 -7.68
CA HIS A 117 -0.56 -11.22 -9.10
C HIS A 117 -0.73 -9.76 -9.49
N GLY A 118 -1.28 -8.92 -8.61
CA GLY A 118 -1.53 -7.51 -8.87
C GLY A 118 -2.62 -7.30 -9.93
N ALA A 119 -2.57 -6.15 -10.61
CA ALA A 119 -3.45 -5.84 -11.74
C ALA A 119 -2.68 -5.09 -12.82
N VAL A 120 -2.70 -5.63 -14.04
CA VAL A 120 -2.12 -5.01 -15.23
C VAL A 120 -3.23 -4.85 -16.27
N ARG A 121 -3.35 -3.67 -16.86
CA ARG A 121 -4.27 -3.38 -17.97
C ARG A 121 -3.50 -2.58 -19.04
N ASP A 122 -3.59 -3.00 -20.28
CA ASP A 122 -2.93 -2.34 -21.42
C ASP A 122 -1.43 -2.08 -21.19
N GLY A 123 -0.74 -3.03 -20.56
CA GLY A 123 0.68 -2.95 -20.22
C GLY A 123 1.02 -2.01 -19.05
N ARG A 124 0.02 -1.44 -18.38
CA ARG A 124 0.21 -0.57 -17.20
C ARG A 124 -0.12 -1.32 -15.91
N VAL A 125 0.75 -1.18 -14.93
CA VAL A 125 0.49 -1.72 -13.58
C VAL A 125 -0.48 -0.77 -12.86
N TYR A 126 -1.67 -1.27 -12.54
CA TYR A 126 -2.67 -0.59 -11.71
C TYR A 126 -2.54 -0.96 -10.25
N MET A 127 -2.18 -2.21 -9.95
CA MET A 127 -1.88 -2.66 -8.61
C MET A 127 -0.60 -3.51 -8.68
N PRO A 128 0.43 -3.21 -7.89
CA PRO A 128 1.62 -4.06 -7.81
C PRO A 128 1.30 -5.40 -7.15
N LYS A 129 2.19 -6.38 -7.33
CA LYS A 129 2.14 -7.65 -6.62
C LYS A 129 2.57 -7.41 -5.17
N MET A 130 1.63 -7.32 -4.26
CA MET A 130 1.93 -7.01 -2.86
C MET A 130 2.70 -8.13 -2.16
N ALA A 131 2.54 -9.37 -2.62
CA ALA A 131 3.28 -10.53 -2.13
C ALA A 131 4.80 -10.47 -2.39
N ASP A 132 5.25 -9.62 -3.30
CA ASP A 132 6.69 -9.39 -3.53
C ASP A 132 7.34 -8.56 -2.40
N TYR A 133 6.53 -7.91 -1.57
CA TYR A 133 6.98 -6.93 -0.55
C TYR A 133 6.54 -7.27 0.86
N LEU A 134 5.41 -7.94 1.02
CA LEU A 134 4.79 -8.24 2.31
C LEU A 134 4.72 -9.76 2.51
N SER A 135 4.96 -10.18 3.75
CA SER A 135 4.78 -11.59 4.11
C SER A 135 3.32 -12.01 3.98
N GLN A 136 3.11 -13.30 3.84
CA GLN A 136 1.76 -13.88 3.78
C GLN A 136 0.97 -13.58 5.06
N GLU A 137 1.63 -13.61 6.22
CA GLU A 137 1.05 -13.25 7.51
C GLU A 137 0.52 -11.81 7.52
N ALA A 138 1.32 -10.87 6.99
CA ALA A 138 0.91 -9.46 6.91
C ALA A 138 -0.29 -9.28 5.98
N LEU A 139 -0.32 -9.97 4.85
CA LEU A 139 -1.43 -9.91 3.90
C LEU A 139 -2.71 -10.53 4.46
N TRP A 140 -2.63 -11.65 5.15
CA TRP A 140 -3.78 -12.23 5.84
C TRP A 140 -4.27 -11.39 7.02
N ALA A 141 -3.35 -10.68 7.70
CA ALA A 141 -3.75 -9.68 8.69
C ALA A 141 -4.52 -8.52 8.04
N VAL A 142 -4.08 -8.02 6.88
CA VAL A 142 -4.85 -7.03 6.09
C VAL A 142 -6.23 -7.58 5.75
N ARG A 143 -6.33 -8.83 5.30
CA ARG A 143 -7.62 -9.46 5.00
C ARG A 143 -8.53 -9.52 6.23
N THR A 144 -7.96 -9.85 7.41
CA THR A 144 -8.71 -9.87 8.68
C THR A 144 -9.22 -8.48 9.05
N TYR A 145 -8.43 -7.44 8.81
CA TYR A 145 -8.86 -6.06 8.98
C TYR A 145 -10.00 -5.70 8.02
N LEU A 146 -9.90 -6.07 6.73
CA LEU A 146 -10.97 -5.82 5.75
C LEU A 146 -12.28 -6.49 6.15
N ASP A 147 -12.24 -7.73 6.66
CA ASP A 147 -13.43 -8.39 7.22
C ASP A 147 -14.04 -7.58 8.38
N SER A 148 -13.20 -6.90 9.18
CA SER A 148 -13.68 -6.13 10.35
C SER A 148 -14.36 -4.81 9.99
N VAL A 149 -14.09 -4.29 8.79
CA VAL A 149 -14.66 -3.03 8.28
C VAL A 149 -15.62 -3.24 7.11
N HIS A 150 -15.94 -4.49 6.80
CA HIS A 150 -16.88 -4.87 5.74
C HIS A 150 -18.23 -4.16 5.94
N VAL A 151 -18.84 -3.75 4.83
CA VAL A 151 -20.20 -3.20 4.79
C VAL A 151 -21.02 -3.98 3.78
N GLU A 152 -22.22 -4.38 4.17
CA GLU A 152 -23.21 -4.95 3.25
C GLU A 152 -23.85 -3.84 2.43
N GLU A 153 -24.13 -4.11 1.14
CA GLU A 153 -24.90 -3.21 0.28
C GLU A 153 -26.37 -3.17 0.62
#